data_ce35dcbbd84a2643f6992f34e24be912
#
_entry.id   ce35dcbbd84a2643f6992f34e24be912
#
_cell.length_a   1.000
_cell.length_b   1.000
_cell.length_c   1.000
_cell.angle_alpha   90.00
_cell.angle_beta   90.00
_cell.angle_gamma   90.00
#
_symmetry.space_group_name_H-M   'P 1'
#
loop_
_entity.id
_entity.type
_entity.pdbx_description
1 polymer ?
#
loop_
_entity_poly.entity_id
_entity_poly.type
_entity_poly.pdbx_seq_one_letter_code
_entity_poly.pdbx_strand_id
1 'polypeptide(L)'
;MSFTRRRFLQTSSAVAAGAAGSQLLGIRSPFAQDTMSFTPEDGAELRLLRWSKFVQGDETLWMENTKKFTEATGVPVRVDNESWEDVRPKAAVAANVGSGPDIILGWFDDPHQYPDKLVPLTDLAEYLGGKYGGWYDAAKRYGTKDGEWIGLPLGASGARMVYRQKWVQDAGYEEFPTDYQEVLKISKKLKEQGHPMGMALGHAVGDANGWLHTILWGFGGKMVDENNEVVLDSPETVGALEYVKELYENFIPGTLSWLDPNNNKVFLAGELGATANGISVWYAAKNSDDPKLQEMAEDIYHAGMPVGPVGQPTELHLFTQAMVFGYTKYPNAAKEYLRFMWEKEQYEPWQFAATGYISHPLAAYADNKVWTEIPKSMPYRDCVKNMLWNGYSGDLGPASAATMADYIVVDMFAQAASGERSPKDAAAYAARRAERSYR
;
A
#
# COMPACT_ATOMS: atom_id res chain seq x y z
N MET A 1 47.13 -46.99 -7.81
CA MET A 1 47.58 -46.80 -9.21
C MET A 1 47.69 -45.30 -9.43
N SER A 2 48.94 -44.86 -9.63
CA SER A 2 49.37 -43.48 -9.77
C SER A 2 49.05 -42.96 -11.17
N PHE A 3 48.37 -41.85 -11.30
CA PHE A 3 48.27 -41.10 -12.55
C PHE A 3 49.12 -39.86 -12.49
N THR A 4 50.16 -39.87 -13.30
CA THR A 4 51.24 -38.87 -13.39
C THR A 4 50.83 -37.68 -14.25
N ARG A 5 51.36 -36.49 -13.83
CA ARG A 5 51.25 -35.14 -14.40
C ARG A 5 51.87 -34.92 -15.80
N ARG A 6 51.75 -35.83 -16.75
CA ARG A 6 52.54 -35.74 -18.00
C ARG A 6 51.76 -35.79 -19.29
N ARG A 7 50.49 -35.30 -19.33
CA ARG A 7 49.68 -35.21 -20.56
C ARG A 7 48.95 -33.90 -20.79
N PHE A 8 49.51 -32.77 -20.30
CA PHE A 8 48.88 -31.46 -20.47
C PHE A 8 49.77 -30.43 -21.23
N LEU A 9 50.74 -30.89 -21.96
CA LEU A 9 51.59 -30.03 -22.80
C LEU A 9 51.92 -30.73 -24.12
N GLN A 10 50.99 -30.67 -25.07
CA GLN A 10 51.27 -30.80 -26.51
C GLN A 10 49.95 -30.58 -27.28
N THR A 11 49.65 -29.37 -27.62
CA THR A 11 49.06 -28.91 -28.89
C THR A 11 48.94 -27.37 -28.85
N SER A 12 50.08 -26.73 -29.02
CA SER A 12 50.14 -25.35 -29.47
C SER A 12 50.98 -25.37 -30.74
N SER A 13 50.43 -25.14 -31.90
CA SER A 13 51.05 -24.47 -33.02
C SER A 13 50.25 -24.56 -34.32
N ALA A 14 50.12 -23.40 -34.92
CA ALA A 14 49.81 -23.07 -36.32
C ALA A 14 48.34 -23.23 -36.76
N VAL A 15 47.70 -22.13 -37.15
CA VAL A 15 47.76 -21.60 -38.53
C VAL A 15 47.22 -20.16 -38.54
N ALA A 16 47.99 -19.29 -39.17
CA ALA A 16 47.59 -17.93 -39.56
C ALA A 16 46.88 -17.94 -40.92
N ALA A 17 46.08 -16.86 -41.14
CA ALA A 17 45.60 -16.36 -42.42
C ALA A 17 44.35 -17.00 -43.04
N GLY A 18 43.26 -16.20 -43.05
CA GLY A 18 42.07 -16.39 -43.88
C GLY A 18 41.03 -15.30 -43.56
N ALA A 19 41.25 -14.07 -44.11
CA ALA A 19 40.22 -13.04 -44.09
C ALA A 19 39.12 -13.41 -45.07
N ALA A 20 37.90 -13.71 -44.57
CA ALA A 20 36.65 -13.58 -45.32
C ALA A 20 35.46 -13.68 -44.33
N GLY A 21 34.66 -12.66 -44.29
CA GLY A 21 33.28 -12.50 -43.86
C GLY A 21 32.61 -13.62 -43.10
N SER A 22 32.60 -13.55 -41.79
CA SER A 22 31.61 -14.25 -40.97
C SER A 22 30.88 -13.23 -40.12
N GLN A 23 29.58 -13.07 -40.41
CA GLN A 23 28.62 -12.47 -39.52
C GLN A 23 28.79 -13.12 -38.12
N LEU A 24 29.34 -12.37 -37.18
CA LEU A 24 29.29 -12.69 -35.77
C LEU A 24 27.82 -12.69 -35.36
N LEU A 25 27.23 -13.89 -35.34
CA LEU A 25 26.07 -14.16 -34.51
C LEU A 25 26.48 -13.84 -33.08
N GLY A 26 26.11 -12.64 -32.63
CA GLY A 26 26.27 -12.24 -31.26
C GLY A 26 25.48 -13.18 -30.36
N ILE A 27 26.20 -14.11 -29.72
CA ILE A 27 25.69 -14.81 -28.56
C ILE A 27 25.57 -13.74 -27.48
N ARG A 28 24.38 -13.12 -27.39
CA ARG A 28 24.04 -12.27 -26.25
C ARG A 28 24.12 -13.16 -25.00
N SER A 29 24.97 -12.75 -24.06
CA SER A 29 25.00 -13.35 -22.73
C SER A 29 23.58 -13.28 -22.16
N PRO A 30 22.97 -14.37 -21.66
CA PRO A 30 21.64 -14.33 -21.07
C PRO A 30 21.56 -13.50 -19.78
N PHE A 31 22.65 -12.86 -19.37
CA PHE A 31 22.75 -12.07 -18.15
C PHE A 31 23.14 -10.59 -18.38
N ALA A 32 23.23 -10.11 -19.60
CA ALA A 32 23.24 -8.69 -19.83
C ALA A 32 21.77 -8.22 -19.82
N GLN A 33 21.22 -7.95 -18.66
CA GLN A 33 20.02 -7.14 -18.56
C GLN A 33 20.39 -5.76 -19.11
N ASP A 34 19.85 -5.42 -20.30
CA ASP A 34 19.95 -4.08 -20.84
C ASP A 34 19.36 -3.14 -19.76
N THR A 35 20.18 -2.24 -19.23
CA THR A 35 19.71 -1.22 -18.29
C THR A 35 18.81 -0.27 -19.09
N MET A 36 17.50 -0.35 -18.86
CA MET A 36 16.55 0.58 -19.43
C MET A 36 16.86 1.99 -18.91
N SER A 37 16.79 2.97 -19.76
CA SER A 37 16.86 4.39 -19.39
C SER A 37 16.01 5.22 -20.32
N PHE A 38 15.42 6.28 -19.81
CA PHE A 38 14.68 7.26 -20.59
C PHE A 38 15.53 8.55 -20.64
N THR A 39 15.78 9.06 -21.84
CA THR A 39 16.50 10.33 -21.97
C THR A 39 15.57 11.48 -21.62
N PRO A 40 15.84 12.25 -20.54
CA PRO A 40 15.02 13.41 -20.22
C PRO A 40 14.98 14.43 -21.37
N GLU A 41 13.89 15.13 -21.47
CA GLU A 41 13.71 16.23 -22.40
C GLU A 41 14.66 17.41 -22.06
N ASP A 42 15.05 18.18 -23.05
CA ASP A 42 15.89 19.36 -22.84
C ASP A 42 15.18 20.38 -21.93
N GLY A 43 15.87 20.81 -20.88
CA GLY A 43 15.34 21.75 -19.89
C GLY A 43 14.26 21.15 -18.99
N ALA A 44 14.23 19.82 -18.85
CA ALA A 44 13.26 19.15 -18.00
C ALA A 44 13.39 19.61 -16.53
N GLU A 45 12.25 19.88 -15.93
CA GLU A 45 12.05 20.14 -14.50
C GLU A 45 10.75 19.45 -14.06
N LEU A 46 10.76 18.76 -12.93
CA LEU A 46 9.63 17.96 -12.48
C LEU A 46 9.02 18.49 -11.18
N ARG A 47 7.70 18.36 -11.08
CA ARG A 47 6.98 18.54 -9.81
C ARG A 47 6.31 17.22 -9.42
N LEU A 48 6.57 16.79 -8.20
CA LEU A 48 5.97 15.59 -7.61
C LEU A 48 5.15 15.98 -6.39
N LEU A 49 3.92 15.50 -6.33
CA LEU A 49 3.05 15.59 -5.15
C LEU A 49 3.00 14.22 -4.45
N ARG A 50 3.24 14.24 -3.15
CA ARG A 50 3.09 13.05 -2.30
C ARG A 50 2.52 13.43 -0.93
N TRP A 51 2.26 12.41 -0.11
CA TRP A 51 1.79 12.60 1.26
C TRP A 51 2.87 13.13 2.21
N SER A 52 2.42 13.83 3.26
CA SER A 52 3.25 14.16 4.42
C SER A 52 3.51 12.91 5.26
N LYS A 53 4.72 12.81 5.79
CA LYS A 53 5.22 11.63 6.48
C LYS A 53 4.42 11.22 7.72
N PHE A 54 4.23 9.92 7.90
CA PHE A 54 3.99 9.27 9.18
C PHE A 54 5.28 8.69 9.79
N VAL A 55 6.26 8.38 8.94
CA VAL A 55 7.56 7.82 9.28
C VAL A 55 8.64 8.74 8.73
N GLN A 56 9.48 9.32 9.59
CA GLN A 56 10.49 10.30 9.17
C GLN A 56 11.45 9.74 8.13
N GLY A 57 11.85 8.47 8.27
CA GLY A 57 12.77 7.82 7.33
C GLY A 57 12.24 7.74 5.89
N ASP A 58 10.91 7.62 5.72
CA ASP A 58 10.26 7.67 4.40
C ASP A 58 10.57 8.99 3.68
N GLU A 59 10.27 10.13 4.32
CA GLU A 59 10.50 11.45 3.70
C GLU A 59 11.98 11.73 3.51
N THR A 60 12.81 11.44 4.52
CA THR A 60 14.25 11.72 4.48
C THR A 60 14.94 11.02 3.30
N LEU A 61 14.76 9.71 3.20
CA LEU A 61 15.40 8.93 2.12
C LEU A 61 14.80 9.21 0.75
N TRP A 62 13.50 9.50 0.69
CA TRP A 62 12.89 9.95 -0.57
C TRP A 62 13.56 11.21 -1.09
N MET A 63 13.76 12.22 -0.23
CA MET A 63 14.40 13.48 -0.60
C MET A 63 15.87 13.30 -0.94
N GLU A 64 16.60 12.45 -0.20
CA GLU A 64 17.98 12.11 -0.53
C GLU A 64 18.12 11.43 -1.90
N ASN A 65 17.25 10.47 -2.21
CA ASN A 65 17.22 9.81 -3.51
C ASN A 65 16.85 10.78 -4.64
N THR A 66 15.88 11.68 -4.38
CA THR A 66 15.54 12.76 -5.32
C THR A 66 16.76 13.66 -5.62
N LYS A 67 17.52 14.00 -4.60
CA LYS A 67 18.77 14.77 -4.79
C LYS A 67 19.80 14.00 -5.62
N LYS A 68 20.00 12.70 -5.35
CA LYS A 68 20.89 11.84 -6.15
C LYS A 68 20.45 11.76 -7.61
N PHE A 69 19.15 11.68 -7.86
CA PHE A 69 18.61 11.73 -9.22
C PHE A 69 18.96 13.04 -9.92
N THR A 70 18.73 14.18 -9.27
CA THR A 70 19.07 15.50 -9.82
C THR A 70 20.58 15.61 -10.11
N GLU A 71 21.43 15.12 -9.21
CA GLU A 71 22.89 15.12 -9.40
C GLU A 71 23.32 14.24 -10.58
N ALA A 72 22.65 13.10 -10.79
CA ALA A 72 22.97 12.16 -11.87
C ALA A 72 22.47 12.59 -13.25
N THR A 73 21.33 13.28 -13.32
CA THR A 73 20.63 13.59 -14.58
C THR A 73 20.63 15.07 -14.95
N GLY A 74 20.90 15.97 -14.00
CA GLY A 74 20.71 17.41 -14.16
C GLY A 74 19.26 17.87 -14.10
N VAL A 75 18.28 16.97 -13.92
CA VAL A 75 16.84 17.29 -13.85
C VAL A 75 16.44 17.66 -12.41
N PRO A 76 16.07 18.91 -12.12
CA PRO A 76 15.55 19.28 -10.81
C PRO A 76 14.16 18.69 -10.58
N VAL A 77 13.90 18.21 -9.37
CA VAL A 77 12.59 17.69 -8.96
C VAL A 77 12.12 18.39 -7.69
N ARG A 78 11.02 19.12 -7.79
CA ARG A 78 10.35 19.70 -6.64
C ARG A 78 9.35 18.69 -6.06
N VAL A 79 9.50 18.36 -4.78
CA VAL A 79 8.58 17.48 -4.04
C VAL A 79 7.71 18.32 -3.13
N ASP A 80 6.40 18.27 -3.35
CA ASP A 80 5.38 18.89 -2.51
C ASP A 80 4.73 17.80 -1.64
N ASN A 81 4.75 17.98 -0.30
CA ASN A 81 4.11 17.06 0.65
C ASN A 81 2.80 17.65 1.14
N GLU A 82 1.73 16.84 1.11
CA GLU A 82 0.37 17.23 1.48
C GLU A 82 -0.22 16.30 2.54
N SER A 83 -1.32 16.73 3.18
CA SER A 83 -2.08 15.82 4.02
C SER A 83 -2.64 14.66 3.19
N TRP A 84 -2.86 13.52 3.83
CA TRP A 84 -3.36 12.33 3.13
C TRP A 84 -4.71 12.59 2.46
N GLU A 85 -5.56 13.33 3.13
CA GLU A 85 -6.90 13.68 2.67
C GLU A 85 -6.87 14.63 1.45
N ASP A 86 -5.80 15.44 1.30
CA ASP A 86 -5.70 16.45 0.24
C ASP A 86 -5.10 15.92 -1.08
N VAL A 87 -4.38 14.78 -1.06
CA VAL A 87 -3.72 14.24 -2.26
C VAL A 87 -4.74 13.95 -3.37
N ARG A 88 -5.82 13.21 -3.06
CA ARG A 88 -6.84 12.84 -4.05
C ARG A 88 -7.61 14.06 -4.60
N PRO A 89 -8.11 15.01 -3.80
CA PRO A 89 -8.72 16.23 -4.31
C PRO A 89 -7.79 17.04 -5.23
N LYS A 90 -6.51 17.15 -4.88
CA LYS A 90 -5.51 17.86 -5.71
C LYS A 90 -5.24 17.13 -7.02
N ALA A 91 -5.19 15.78 -7.02
CA ALA A 91 -5.10 14.98 -8.24
C ALA A 91 -6.31 15.22 -9.15
N ALA A 92 -7.53 15.22 -8.58
CA ALA A 92 -8.76 15.51 -9.34
C ALA A 92 -8.75 16.90 -9.96
N VAL A 93 -8.33 17.92 -9.23
CA VAL A 93 -8.18 19.28 -9.75
C VAL A 93 -7.17 19.32 -10.89
N ALA A 94 -5.97 18.74 -10.69
CA ALA A 94 -4.92 18.71 -11.71
C ALA A 94 -5.38 18.02 -13.00
N ALA A 95 -6.04 16.85 -12.85
CA ALA A 95 -6.62 16.11 -13.98
C ALA A 95 -7.68 16.93 -14.76
N ASN A 96 -8.52 17.71 -14.07
CA ASN A 96 -9.59 18.48 -14.70
C ASN A 96 -9.08 19.76 -15.35
N VAL A 97 -8.13 20.45 -14.70
CA VAL A 97 -7.54 21.71 -15.20
C VAL A 97 -6.51 21.44 -16.33
N GLY A 98 -5.93 20.24 -16.36
CA GLY A 98 -4.86 19.90 -17.30
C GLY A 98 -3.53 20.59 -16.97
N SER A 99 -3.28 20.85 -15.68
CA SER A 99 -2.02 21.43 -15.19
C SER A 99 -1.84 21.14 -13.70
N GLY A 100 -0.58 21.02 -13.26
CA GLY A 100 -0.28 20.72 -11.85
C GLY A 100 1.07 20.00 -11.70
N PRO A 101 1.23 19.15 -10.68
CA PRO A 101 2.38 18.28 -10.55
C PRO A 101 2.45 17.26 -11.70
N ASP A 102 3.65 17.01 -12.23
CA ASP A 102 3.87 16.03 -13.30
C ASP A 102 3.60 14.61 -12.83
N ILE A 103 3.99 14.34 -11.57
CA ILE A 103 3.83 13.05 -10.90
C ILE A 103 3.01 13.25 -9.62
N ILE A 104 2.02 12.41 -9.40
CA ILE A 104 1.29 12.35 -8.14
C ILE A 104 1.32 10.92 -7.60
N LEU A 105 1.74 10.74 -6.36
CA LEU A 105 1.60 9.48 -5.64
C LEU A 105 0.20 9.42 -5.03
N GLY A 106 -0.67 8.63 -5.63
CA GLY A 106 -2.07 8.49 -5.25
C GLY A 106 -2.39 7.18 -4.53
N TRP A 107 -3.65 6.98 -4.27
CA TRP A 107 -4.19 5.92 -3.44
C TRP A 107 -4.98 4.90 -4.25
N PHE A 108 -4.94 3.63 -3.84
CA PHE A 108 -5.78 2.56 -4.38
C PHE A 108 -5.86 2.60 -5.92
N ASP A 109 -7.06 2.71 -6.46
CA ASP A 109 -7.38 2.76 -7.89
C ASP A 109 -7.58 4.20 -8.42
N ASP A 110 -6.98 5.21 -7.79
CA ASP A 110 -7.02 6.60 -8.29
C ASP A 110 -6.65 6.75 -9.78
N PRO A 111 -5.65 6.01 -10.36
CA PRO A 111 -5.40 6.07 -11.79
C PRO A 111 -6.61 5.72 -12.65
N HIS A 112 -7.49 4.84 -12.17
CA HIS A 112 -8.70 4.44 -12.90
C HIS A 112 -9.77 5.53 -12.98
N GLN A 113 -9.63 6.62 -12.21
CA GLN A 113 -10.49 7.81 -12.36
C GLN A 113 -10.08 8.67 -13.56
N TYR A 114 -8.84 8.55 -14.04
CA TYR A 114 -8.28 9.43 -15.07
C TYR A 114 -7.52 8.69 -16.18
N PRO A 115 -7.90 7.48 -16.60
CA PRO A 115 -7.04 6.63 -17.43
C PRO A 115 -6.56 7.34 -18.71
N ASP A 116 -7.44 8.10 -19.36
CA ASP A 116 -7.15 8.82 -20.61
C ASP A 116 -6.32 10.11 -20.41
N LYS A 117 -6.01 10.46 -19.15
CA LYS A 117 -5.24 11.66 -18.79
C LYS A 117 -3.85 11.33 -18.25
N LEU A 118 -3.48 10.05 -18.25
CA LEU A 118 -2.21 9.57 -17.75
C LEU A 118 -1.26 9.15 -18.85
N VAL A 119 0.03 9.29 -18.62
CA VAL A 119 1.07 8.75 -19.50
C VAL A 119 1.17 7.26 -19.27
N PRO A 120 1.09 6.41 -20.31
CA PRO A 120 1.33 4.98 -20.18
C PRO A 120 2.73 4.67 -19.65
N LEU A 121 2.79 3.75 -18.67
CA LEU A 121 4.02 3.34 -18.02
C LEU A 121 4.37 1.87 -18.31
N THR A 122 3.78 1.27 -19.32
CA THR A 122 3.90 -0.17 -19.65
C THR A 122 5.36 -0.59 -19.84
N ASP A 123 6.13 0.17 -20.60
CA ASP A 123 7.55 -0.07 -20.84
C ASP A 123 8.36 -0.12 -19.53
N LEU A 124 8.15 0.86 -18.65
CA LEU A 124 8.81 0.94 -17.34
C LEU A 124 8.36 -0.17 -16.39
N ALA A 125 7.05 -0.41 -16.30
CA ALA A 125 6.51 -1.41 -15.41
C ALA A 125 6.93 -2.84 -15.80
N GLU A 126 6.95 -3.16 -17.09
CA GLU A 126 7.42 -4.45 -17.58
C GLU A 126 8.93 -4.63 -17.36
N TYR A 127 9.73 -3.59 -17.56
CA TYR A 127 11.15 -3.62 -17.24
C TYR A 127 11.39 -3.94 -15.76
N LEU A 128 10.75 -3.19 -14.86
CA LEU A 128 10.90 -3.42 -13.42
C LEU A 128 10.37 -4.78 -12.99
N GLY A 129 9.22 -5.20 -13.51
CA GLY A 129 8.65 -6.52 -13.26
C GLY A 129 9.58 -7.64 -13.70
N GLY A 130 10.12 -7.54 -14.91
CA GLY A 130 11.08 -8.52 -15.44
C GLY A 130 12.37 -8.59 -14.64
N LYS A 131 12.87 -7.44 -14.18
CA LYS A 131 14.12 -7.33 -13.41
C LYS A 131 13.98 -7.81 -11.96
N TYR A 132 12.83 -7.57 -11.33
CA TYR A 132 12.63 -7.75 -9.89
C TYR A 132 11.62 -8.86 -9.53
N GLY A 133 11.53 -9.89 -10.33
CA GLY A 133 10.81 -11.12 -10.00
C GLY A 133 9.30 -11.08 -10.18
N GLY A 134 8.79 -10.04 -10.82
CA GLY A 134 7.38 -9.84 -11.10
C GLY A 134 6.63 -9.02 -10.06
N TRP A 135 5.54 -8.38 -10.52
CA TRP A 135 4.60 -7.68 -9.69
C TRP A 135 3.62 -8.66 -9.03
N TYR A 136 3.24 -8.42 -7.79
CA TYR A 136 2.14 -9.16 -7.16
C TYR A 136 0.81 -8.86 -7.84
N ASP A 137 -0.14 -9.78 -7.75
CA ASP A 137 -1.42 -9.69 -8.48
C ASP A 137 -2.23 -8.44 -8.12
N ALA A 138 -2.29 -8.06 -6.84
CA ALA A 138 -2.93 -6.81 -6.43
C ALA A 138 -2.27 -5.59 -7.09
N ALA A 139 -0.93 -5.57 -7.14
CA ALA A 139 -0.20 -4.48 -7.77
C ALA A 139 -0.50 -4.36 -9.28
N LYS A 140 -0.57 -5.50 -9.99
CA LYS A 140 -0.98 -5.52 -11.40
C LYS A 140 -2.39 -4.97 -11.59
N ARG A 141 -3.35 -5.46 -10.77
CA ARG A 141 -4.75 -5.00 -10.86
C ARG A 141 -4.87 -3.50 -10.68
N TYR A 142 -4.23 -2.94 -9.64
CA TYR A 142 -4.27 -1.50 -9.40
C TYR A 142 -3.56 -0.67 -10.46
N GLY A 143 -2.45 -1.17 -11.02
CA GLY A 143 -1.62 -0.44 -11.98
C GLY A 143 -2.10 -0.52 -13.42
N THR A 144 -2.96 -1.48 -13.79
CA THR A 144 -3.31 -1.74 -15.19
C THR A 144 -4.79 -1.51 -15.52
N LYS A 145 -5.04 -1.06 -16.75
CA LYS A 145 -6.35 -1.02 -17.37
C LYS A 145 -6.22 -1.50 -18.82
N ASP A 146 -7.06 -2.43 -19.24
CA ASP A 146 -7.09 -2.99 -20.60
C ASP A 146 -5.71 -3.50 -21.09
N GLY A 147 -4.87 -3.99 -20.17
CA GLY A 147 -3.53 -4.49 -20.45
C GLY A 147 -2.43 -3.42 -20.51
N GLU A 148 -2.75 -2.15 -20.31
CA GLU A 148 -1.80 -1.04 -20.25
C GLU A 148 -1.56 -0.59 -18.80
N TRP A 149 -0.32 -0.29 -18.44
CA TRP A 149 0.00 0.27 -17.13
C TRP A 149 -0.29 1.78 -17.10
N ILE A 150 -1.31 2.16 -16.34
CA ILE A 150 -1.75 3.54 -16.12
C ILE A 150 -1.21 4.12 -14.79
N GLY A 151 -0.65 3.29 -13.94
CA GLY A 151 0.01 3.68 -12.70
C GLY A 151 1.19 2.76 -12.40
N LEU A 152 2.20 3.27 -11.68
CA LEU A 152 3.34 2.47 -11.23
C LEU A 152 3.20 2.17 -9.74
N PRO A 153 2.95 0.91 -9.35
CA PRO A 153 2.79 0.53 -7.95
C PRO A 153 4.02 0.83 -7.10
N LEU A 154 3.84 1.55 -6.00
CA LEU A 154 4.89 1.76 -4.98
C LEU A 154 4.83 0.70 -3.88
N GLY A 155 3.63 0.29 -3.51
CA GLY A 155 3.38 -0.71 -2.48
C GLY A 155 2.14 -0.41 -1.65
N ALA A 156 2.09 -0.91 -0.41
CA ALA A 156 0.97 -0.65 0.47
C ALA A 156 1.41 -0.36 1.91
N SER A 157 0.80 0.64 2.55
CA SER A 157 0.82 0.76 4.00
C SER A 157 -0.13 -0.29 4.59
N GLY A 158 0.45 -1.28 5.25
CA GLY A 158 -0.32 -2.40 5.78
C GLY A 158 -1.13 -2.02 7.01
N ALA A 159 -2.39 -2.44 7.09
CA ALA A 159 -3.17 -2.41 8.31
C ALA A 159 -2.98 -3.72 9.09
N ARG A 160 -2.70 -3.59 10.39
CA ARG A 160 -2.59 -4.69 11.35
C ARG A 160 -3.27 -4.28 12.65
N MET A 161 -3.60 -5.26 13.49
CA MET A 161 -3.98 -4.95 14.85
C MET A 161 -2.74 -4.54 15.64
N VAL A 162 -2.67 -3.26 16.01
CA VAL A 162 -1.61 -2.67 16.83
C VAL A 162 -2.13 -2.57 18.27
N TYR A 163 -1.42 -3.16 19.23
CA TYR A 163 -1.94 -3.30 20.57
C TYR A 163 -0.85 -3.21 21.67
N ARG A 164 -1.30 -2.93 22.89
CA ARG A 164 -0.47 -2.97 24.10
C ARG A 164 -0.47 -4.39 24.66
N GLN A 165 0.65 -5.08 24.51
CA GLN A 165 0.79 -6.49 24.91
C GLN A 165 0.42 -6.72 26.37
N LYS A 166 0.91 -5.86 27.26
CA LYS A 166 0.60 -5.97 28.69
C LYS A 166 -0.90 -5.93 28.97
N TRP A 167 -1.64 -5.03 28.35
CA TRP A 167 -3.08 -4.89 28.57
C TRP A 167 -3.89 -6.05 27.98
N VAL A 168 -3.41 -6.60 26.86
CA VAL A 168 -3.96 -7.83 26.27
C VAL A 168 -3.74 -9.02 27.22
N GLN A 169 -2.56 -9.12 27.85
CA GLN A 169 -2.28 -10.16 28.86
C GLN A 169 -3.10 -9.96 30.13
N ASP A 170 -3.24 -8.74 30.62
CA ASP A 170 -4.07 -8.42 31.78
C ASP A 170 -5.58 -8.72 31.49
N ALA A 171 -6.01 -8.68 30.21
CA ALA A 171 -7.33 -9.12 29.77
C ALA A 171 -7.46 -10.66 29.64
N GLY A 172 -6.38 -11.41 29.87
CA GLY A 172 -6.37 -12.88 29.89
C GLY A 172 -6.10 -13.52 28.54
N TYR A 173 -5.41 -12.84 27.62
CA TYR A 173 -4.98 -13.36 26.32
C TYR A 173 -3.46 -13.33 26.23
N GLU A 174 -2.85 -14.38 25.68
CA GLU A 174 -1.40 -14.41 25.44
C GLU A 174 -1.00 -13.42 24.34
N GLU A 175 -1.80 -13.38 23.26
CA GLU A 175 -1.66 -12.47 22.11
C GLU A 175 -3.03 -11.90 21.71
N PHE A 176 -3.04 -10.88 20.87
CA PHE A 176 -4.31 -10.32 20.34
C PHE A 176 -5.04 -11.38 19.49
N PRO A 177 -6.35 -11.62 19.74
CA PRO A 177 -7.07 -12.70 19.08
C PRO A 177 -7.26 -12.45 17.59
N THR A 178 -7.30 -13.55 16.82
CA THR A 178 -7.46 -13.55 15.36
C THR A 178 -8.87 -13.93 14.90
N ASP A 179 -9.81 -14.11 15.81
CA ASP A 179 -11.22 -14.46 15.54
C ASP A 179 -12.13 -13.30 15.93
N TYR A 180 -13.14 -12.99 15.10
CA TYR A 180 -14.05 -11.86 15.34
C TYR A 180 -14.80 -11.93 16.66
N GLN A 181 -15.22 -13.13 17.11
CA GLN A 181 -15.94 -13.29 18.37
C GLN A 181 -15.01 -13.05 19.58
N GLU A 182 -13.78 -13.53 19.47
CA GLU A 182 -12.77 -13.27 20.51
C GLU A 182 -12.36 -11.78 20.54
N VAL A 183 -12.33 -11.09 19.39
CA VAL A 183 -12.12 -9.63 19.33
C VAL A 183 -13.22 -8.87 20.06
N LEU A 184 -14.49 -9.27 19.92
CA LEU A 184 -15.59 -8.67 20.72
C LEU A 184 -15.38 -8.89 22.22
N LYS A 185 -14.96 -10.10 22.63
CA LYS A 185 -14.73 -10.39 24.04
C LYS A 185 -13.56 -9.58 24.63
N ILE A 186 -12.44 -9.52 23.92
CA ILE A 186 -11.29 -8.74 24.39
C ILE A 186 -11.59 -7.24 24.39
N SER A 187 -12.37 -6.73 23.42
CA SER A 187 -12.73 -5.30 23.36
C SER A 187 -13.52 -4.87 24.60
N LYS A 188 -14.46 -5.70 25.07
CA LYS A 188 -15.22 -5.48 26.32
C LYS A 188 -14.28 -5.45 27.53
N LYS A 189 -13.37 -6.42 27.64
CA LYS A 189 -12.40 -6.49 28.75
C LYS A 189 -11.45 -5.31 28.79
N LEU A 190 -10.91 -4.93 27.63
CA LEU A 190 -10.03 -3.75 27.54
C LEU A 190 -10.78 -2.47 27.94
N LYS A 191 -12.03 -2.29 27.52
CA LYS A 191 -12.85 -1.16 27.95
C LYS A 191 -13.10 -1.16 29.48
N GLU A 192 -13.45 -2.32 30.07
CA GLU A 192 -13.67 -2.48 31.50
C GLU A 192 -12.39 -2.16 32.31
N GLN A 193 -11.22 -2.40 31.74
CA GLN A 193 -9.92 -2.06 32.33
C GLN A 193 -9.51 -0.60 32.15
N GLY A 194 -10.32 0.22 31.42
CA GLY A 194 -10.02 1.61 31.12
C GLY A 194 -9.09 1.82 29.92
N HIS A 195 -8.88 0.79 29.09
CA HIS A 195 -8.03 0.78 27.91
C HIS A 195 -8.83 0.40 26.65
N PRO A 196 -9.88 1.16 26.27
CA PRO A 196 -10.76 0.80 25.17
C PRO A 196 -10.00 0.66 23.85
N MET A 197 -10.61 -0.04 22.90
CA MET A 197 -10.17 -0.01 21.51
C MET A 197 -10.65 1.28 20.83
N GLY A 198 -10.03 1.63 19.70
CA GLY A 198 -10.49 2.71 18.85
C GLY A 198 -9.98 2.52 17.42
N MET A 199 -10.90 2.58 16.46
CA MET A 199 -10.59 2.50 15.02
C MET A 199 -11.30 3.65 14.30
N ALA A 200 -10.69 4.17 13.23
CA ALA A 200 -11.27 5.26 12.46
C ALA A 200 -12.58 4.82 11.78
N LEU A 201 -13.62 5.63 11.94
CA LEU A 201 -14.93 5.51 11.29
C LEU A 201 -15.31 6.80 10.54
N GLY A 202 -14.44 7.82 10.56
CA GLY A 202 -14.52 9.00 9.69
C GLY A 202 -13.89 8.72 8.32
N HIS A 203 -13.78 9.74 7.49
CA HIS A 203 -13.22 9.64 6.14
C HIS A 203 -11.68 9.51 6.13
N ALA A 204 -11.14 8.59 6.94
CA ALA A 204 -9.73 8.22 6.90
C ALA A 204 -9.45 7.42 5.63
N VAL A 205 -8.52 7.92 4.82
CA VAL A 205 -8.23 7.34 3.49
C VAL A 205 -7.72 5.91 3.60
N GLY A 206 -6.78 5.67 4.50
CA GLY A 206 -6.17 4.36 4.73
C GLY A 206 -6.88 3.55 5.79
N ASP A 207 -6.96 4.07 6.99
CA ASP A 207 -7.37 3.30 8.17
C ASP A 207 -8.83 2.86 8.09
N ALA A 208 -9.77 3.79 7.85
CA ALA A 208 -11.19 3.42 7.81
C ALA A 208 -11.51 2.49 6.63
N ASN A 209 -11.02 2.81 5.43
CA ASN A 209 -11.22 1.93 4.28
C ASN A 209 -10.58 0.55 4.52
N GLY A 210 -9.38 0.46 5.06
CA GLY A 210 -8.66 -0.79 5.27
C GLY A 210 -9.43 -1.76 6.15
N TRP A 211 -9.73 -1.37 7.40
CA TRP A 211 -10.36 -2.30 8.33
C TRP A 211 -11.84 -2.58 8.03
N LEU A 212 -12.60 -1.60 7.52
CA LEU A 212 -14.04 -1.81 7.23
C LEU A 212 -14.27 -2.70 6.02
N HIS A 213 -13.47 -2.58 4.96
CA HIS A 213 -13.53 -3.54 3.84
C HIS A 213 -13.07 -4.94 4.29
N THR A 214 -12.04 -5.03 5.13
CA THR A 214 -11.61 -6.32 5.70
C THR A 214 -12.76 -7.01 6.46
N ILE A 215 -13.51 -6.25 7.27
CA ILE A 215 -14.68 -6.80 7.98
C ILE A 215 -15.82 -7.16 7.01
N LEU A 216 -16.16 -6.28 6.06
CA LEU A 216 -17.19 -6.55 5.06
C LEU A 216 -16.96 -7.88 4.35
N TRP A 217 -15.77 -8.06 3.81
CA TRP A 217 -15.38 -9.28 3.09
C TRP A 217 -15.22 -10.50 4.02
N GLY A 218 -14.82 -10.28 5.26
CA GLY A 218 -14.71 -11.32 6.29
C GLY A 218 -16.05 -11.95 6.63
N PHE A 219 -17.15 -11.24 6.45
CA PHE A 219 -18.52 -11.77 6.53
C PHE A 219 -19.04 -12.32 5.19
N GLY A 220 -18.33 -12.11 4.08
CA GLY A 220 -18.75 -12.49 2.74
C GLY A 220 -19.50 -11.39 1.99
N GLY A 221 -19.73 -10.22 2.61
CA GLY A 221 -20.31 -9.06 1.96
C GLY A 221 -19.38 -8.50 0.88
N LYS A 222 -19.93 -7.94 -0.20
CA LYS A 222 -19.17 -7.43 -1.35
C LYS A 222 -19.84 -6.17 -1.89
N MET A 223 -19.02 -5.29 -2.49
CA MET A 223 -19.55 -4.12 -3.21
C MET A 223 -20.31 -4.57 -4.44
N VAL A 224 -19.67 -5.41 -5.27
CA VAL A 224 -20.21 -5.95 -6.51
C VAL A 224 -19.88 -7.43 -6.63
N ASP A 225 -20.59 -8.13 -7.49
CA ASP A 225 -20.27 -9.50 -7.91
C ASP A 225 -19.24 -9.53 -9.06
N GLU A 226 -18.97 -10.69 -9.61
CA GLU A 226 -18.02 -10.92 -10.71
C GLU A 226 -18.48 -10.29 -12.05
N ASN A 227 -19.75 -9.87 -12.14
CA ASN A 227 -20.30 -9.19 -13.30
C ASN A 227 -20.37 -7.66 -13.10
N ASN A 228 -19.80 -7.16 -12.01
CA ASN A 228 -19.87 -5.77 -11.57
C ASN A 228 -21.31 -5.29 -11.21
N GLU A 229 -22.20 -6.21 -10.90
CA GLU A 229 -23.52 -5.88 -10.38
C GLU A 229 -23.45 -5.59 -8.88
N VAL A 230 -24.08 -4.50 -8.42
CA VAL A 230 -24.04 -4.11 -7.01
C VAL A 230 -24.80 -5.13 -6.14
N VAL A 231 -24.09 -5.74 -5.17
CA VAL A 231 -24.63 -6.77 -4.25
C VAL A 231 -24.44 -6.38 -2.78
N LEU A 232 -24.21 -5.11 -2.51
CA LEU A 232 -23.91 -4.61 -1.16
C LEU A 232 -25.11 -4.77 -0.19
N ASP A 233 -26.35 -4.74 -0.68
CA ASP A 233 -27.57 -5.03 0.12
C ASP A 233 -27.76 -6.54 0.26
N SER A 234 -27.00 -7.17 1.14
CA SER A 234 -27.01 -8.62 1.36
C SER A 234 -27.05 -8.97 2.85
N PRO A 235 -27.48 -10.20 3.22
CA PRO A 235 -27.44 -10.68 4.60
C PRO A 235 -26.03 -10.66 5.20
N GLU A 236 -25.00 -10.94 4.41
CA GLU A 236 -23.60 -10.95 4.81
C GLU A 236 -23.14 -9.53 5.18
N THR A 237 -23.53 -8.53 4.40
CA THR A 237 -23.27 -7.13 4.70
C THR A 237 -23.98 -6.69 5.97
N VAL A 238 -25.25 -7.08 6.16
CA VAL A 238 -26.00 -6.79 7.39
C VAL A 238 -25.30 -7.41 8.60
N GLY A 239 -24.85 -8.67 8.50
CA GLY A 239 -24.08 -9.32 9.57
C GLY A 239 -22.77 -8.59 9.92
N ALA A 240 -22.05 -8.09 8.91
CA ALA A 240 -20.85 -7.27 9.13
C ALA A 240 -21.17 -5.96 9.87
N LEU A 241 -22.30 -5.31 9.50
CA LEU A 241 -22.75 -4.07 10.13
C LEU A 241 -23.19 -4.29 11.59
N GLU A 242 -23.90 -5.38 11.88
CA GLU A 242 -24.28 -5.76 13.25
C GLU A 242 -23.04 -6.00 14.12
N TYR A 243 -22.05 -6.71 13.59
CA TYR A 243 -20.79 -6.94 14.28
C TYR A 243 -20.05 -5.64 14.62
N VAL A 244 -19.87 -4.73 13.65
CA VAL A 244 -19.17 -3.45 13.89
C VAL A 244 -19.98 -2.57 14.83
N LYS A 245 -21.31 -2.60 14.78
CA LYS A 245 -22.17 -1.88 15.74
C LYS A 245 -21.93 -2.35 17.18
N GLU A 246 -21.86 -3.67 17.42
CA GLU A 246 -21.54 -4.23 18.74
C GLU A 246 -20.10 -3.90 19.16
N LEU A 247 -19.14 -3.99 18.23
CA LEU A 247 -17.74 -3.66 18.49
C LEU A 247 -17.55 -2.18 18.85
N TYR A 248 -18.26 -1.29 18.15
CA TYR A 248 -18.23 0.16 18.37
C TYR A 248 -18.67 0.56 19.78
N GLU A 249 -19.58 -0.18 20.41
CA GLU A 249 -19.99 0.05 21.79
C GLU A 249 -18.81 0.00 22.78
N ASN A 250 -17.71 -0.67 22.37
CA ASN A 250 -16.50 -0.82 23.18
C ASN A 250 -15.36 0.15 22.77
N PHE A 251 -15.60 1.02 21.81
CA PHE A 251 -14.61 2.00 21.38
C PHE A 251 -14.54 3.21 22.31
N ILE A 252 -13.38 3.87 22.27
CA ILE A 252 -13.25 5.22 22.83
C ILE A 252 -14.18 6.17 22.07
N PRO A 253 -14.80 7.16 22.72
CA PRO A 253 -15.65 8.15 22.05
C PRO A 253 -14.92 8.94 20.96
N GLY A 254 -15.65 9.35 19.91
CA GLY A 254 -15.17 10.27 18.88
C GLY A 254 -14.65 9.62 17.60
N THR A 255 -14.54 8.28 17.53
CA THR A 255 -13.98 7.55 16.38
C THR A 255 -14.75 7.76 15.06
N LEU A 256 -16.02 8.20 15.10
CA LEU A 256 -16.81 8.55 13.91
C LEU A 256 -16.25 9.76 13.12
N SER A 257 -15.40 10.58 13.77
CA SER A 257 -14.76 11.72 13.13
C SER A 257 -13.24 11.53 12.91
N TRP A 258 -12.70 10.35 13.25
CA TRP A 258 -11.26 10.12 13.12
C TRP A 258 -10.83 10.00 11.66
N LEU A 259 -9.74 10.71 11.35
CA LEU A 259 -8.94 10.62 10.15
C LEU A 259 -7.67 9.80 10.45
N ASP A 260 -6.86 9.52 9.43
CA ASP A 260 -5.67 8.67 9.56
C ASP A 260 -4.69 9.05 10.71
N PRO A 261 -4.47 10.34 11.08
CA PRO A 261 -3.56 10.66 12.20
C PRO A 261 -4.16 10.47 13.60
N ASN A 262 -5.48 10.30 13.74
CA ASN A 262 -6.13 10.37 15.05
C ASN A 262 -5.83 9.18 15.94
N ASN A 263 -5.91 7.96 15.42
CA ASN A 263 -5.60 6.76 16.17
C ASN A 263 -4.14 6.73 16.66
N ASN A 264 -3.17 7.20 15.85
CA ASN A 264 -1.77 7.37 16.26
C ASN A 264 -1.67 8.29 17.50
N LYS A 265 -2.34 9.46 17.47
CA LYS A 265 -2.30 10.43 18.56
C LYS A 265 -2.87 9.86 19.86
N VAL A 266 -4.03 9.22 19.77
CA VAL A 266 -4.74 8.68 20.95
C VAL A 266 -4.01 7.45 21.50
N PHE A 267 -3.44 6.59 20.64
CA PHE A 267 -2.65 5.46 21.06
C PHE A 267 -1.37 5.90 21.80
N LEU A 268 -0.63 6.86 21.23
CA LEU A 268 0.59 7.41 21.82
C LEU A 268 0.31 8.22 23.11
N ALA A 269 -0.90 8.74 23.28
CA ALA A 269 -1.34 9.32 24.56
C ALA A 269 -1.58 8.25 25.66
N GLY A 270 -1.55 6.96 25.30
CA GLY A 270 -1.77 5.84 26.24
C GLY A 270 -3.25 5.57 26.53
N GLU A 271 -4.16 6.04 25.66
CA GLU A 271 -5.62 5.93 25.86
C GLU A 271 -6.23 4.71 25.16
N LEU A 272 -5.49 4.01 24.25
CA LEU A 272 -5.97 2.86 23.51
C LEU A 272 -5.24 1.57 23.88
N GLY A 273 -6.01 0.49 24.12
CA GLY A 273 -5.50 -0.87 24.23
C GLY A 273 -5.15 -1.50 22.89
N ALA A 274 -5.95 -1.21 21.85
CA ALA A 274 -5.70 -1.67 20.47
C ALA A 274 -6.36 -0.76 19.43
N THR A 275 -5.78 -0.76 18.22
CA THR A 275 -6.29 -0.07 17.03
C THR A 275 -5.89 -0.84 15.77
N ALA A 276 -6.59 -0.61 14.65
CA ALA A 276 -6.11 -1.01 13.32
C ALA A 276 -5.21 0.09 12.76
N ASN A 277 -3.94 -0.23 12.44
CA ASN A 277 -2.97 0.78 11.95
C ASN A 277 -1.76 0.11 11.27
N GLY A 278 -0.91 0.95 10.68
CA GLY A 278 0.42 0.57 10.21
C GLY A 278 1.48 0.55 11.32
N ILE A 279 2.73 0.32 10.92
CA ILE A 279 3.91 0.34 11.80
C ILE A 279 4.21 1.73 12.39
N SER A 280 3.57 2.79 11.89
CA SER A 280 3.84 4.19 12.22
C SER A 280 3.71 4.51 13.71
N VAL A 281 2.77 3.88 14.42
CA VAL A 281 2.59 4.03 15.87
C VAL A 281 3.83 3.57 16.62
N TRP A 282 4.30 2.35 16.33
CA TRP A 282 5.52 1.82 16.92
C TRP A 282 6.75 2.67 16.57
N TYR A 283 6.86 3.06 15.28
CA TYR A 283 7.96 3.90 14.82
C TYR A 283 8.03 5.23 15.58
N ALA A 284 6.87 5.90 15.73
CA ALA A 284 6.80 7.17 16.45
C ALA A 284 7.18 7.03 17.93
N ALA A 285 6.71 5.97 18.59
CA ALA A 285 7.07 5.69 19.98
C ALA A 285 8.57 5.39 20.13
N LYS A 286 9.10 4.51 19.28
CA LYS A 286 10.50 4.05 19.31
C LYS A 286 11.50 5.17 19.08
N ASN A 287 11.19 6.10 18.19
CA ASN A 287 12.07 7.21 17.80
C ASN A 287 11.72 8.54 18.51
N SER A 288 10.90 8.51 19.54
CA SER A 288 10.59 9.69 20.35
C SER A 288 11.75 10.04 21.28
N ASP A 289 11.90 11.34 21.58
CA ASP A 289 12.79 11.81 22.65
C ASP A 289 12.20 11.62 24.07
N ASP A 290 10.91 11.27 24.16
CA ASP A 290 10.23 10.98 25.44
C ASP A 290 10.52 9.53 25.88
N PRO A 291 11.22 9.31 27.03
CA PRO A 291 11.51 7.98 27.53
C PRO A 291 10.26 7.12 27.78
N LYS A 292 9.12 7.74 28.10
CA LYS A 292 7.84 7.01 28.30
C LYS A 292 7.32 6.42 27.00
N LEU A 293 7.47 7.14 25.87
CA LEU A 293 7.09 6.62 24.56
C LEU A 293 8.08 5.53 24.11
N GLN A 294 9.38 5.67 24.42
CA GLN A 294 10.34 4.60 24.14
C GLN A 294 10.03 3.33 24.93
N GLU A 295 9.65 3.45 26.22
CA GLU A 295 9.18 2.31 27.04
C GLU A 295 7.89 1.71 26.45
N MET A 296 6.94 2.57 26.03
CA MET A 296 5.72 2.12 25.35
C MET A 296 6.03 1.31 24.10
N ALA A 297 7.04 1.68 23.30
CA ALA A 297 7.41 0.97 22.08
C ALA A 297 7.77 -0.50 22.32
N GLU A 298 8.35 -0.84 23.46
CA GLU A 298 8.67 -2.23 23.82
C GLU A 298 7.40 -3.07 24.07
N ASP A 299 6.30 -2.43 24.49
CA ASP A 299 4.98 -3.01 24.74
C ASP A 299 4.01 -2.95 23.55
N ILE A 300 4.41 -2.32 22.43
CA ILE A 300 3.61 -2.31 21.20
C ILE A 300 3.87 -3.58 20.39
N TYR A 301 2.81 -4.31 20.09
CA TYR A 301 2.83 -5.53 19.28
C TYR A 301 1.86 -5.42 18.10
N HIS A 302 2.07 -6.30 17.11
CA HIS A 302 1.30 -6.32 15.88
C HIS A 302 0.79 -7.73 15.60
N ALA A 303 -0.52 -7.86 15.34
CA ALA A 303 -1.13 -9.10 14.89
C ALA A 303 -1.76 -8.91 13.49
N GLY A 304 -1.97 -10.00 12.77
CA GLY A 304 -2.78 -10.01 11.55
C GLY A 304 -4.18 -9.46 11.82
N MET A 305 -4.83 -8.96 10.76
CA MET A 305 -6.25 -8.63 10.89
C MET A 305 -7.04 -9.90 11.21
N PRO A 306 -8.03 -9.81 12.12
CA PRO A 306 -8.83 -10.98 12.49
C PRO A 306 -9.58 -11.57 11.30
N VAL A 307 -9.81 -12.88 11.35
CA VAL A 307 -10.51 -13.65 10.32
C VAL A 307 -11.99 -13.76 10.69
N GLY A 308 -12.86 -13.46 9.75
CA GLY A 308 -14.29 -13.53 9.90
C GLY A 308 -14.90 -14.89 9.52
N PRO A 309 -16.24 -14.97 9.44
CA PRO A 309 -16.98 -16.21 9.14
C PRO A 309 -16.59 -16.91 7.83
N VAL A 310 -16.02 -16.20 6.84
CA VAL A 310 -15.52 -16.82 5.60
C VAL A 310 -14.34 -17.77 5.81
N GLY A 311 -13.69 -17.73 6.99
CA GLY A 311 -12.67 -18.67 7.41
C GLY A 311 -11.29 -18.49 6.74
N GLN A 312 -11.06 -17.35 6.08
CA GLN A 312 -9.78 -17.00 5.44
C GLN A 312 -9.51 -15.49 5.59
N PRO A 313 -8.24 -15.05 5.54
CA PRO A 313 -7.92 -13.63 5.55
C PRO A 313 -8.54 -12.89 4.37
N THR A 314 -9.09 -11.71 4.65
CA THR A 314 -9.72 -10.82 3.67
C THR A 314 -9.23 -9.40 3.93
N GLU A 315 -8.00 -9.08 3.50
CA GLU A 315 -7.35 -7.84 3.89
C GLU A 315 -7.38 -6.80 2.78
N LEU A 316 -7.70 -5.56 3.13
CA LEU A 316 -7.42 -4.38 2.32
C LEU A 316 -6.35 -3.53 3.03
N HIS A 317 -5.35 -3.10 2.27
CA HIS A 317 -4.30 -2.20 2.75
C HIS A 317 -4.28 -0.94 1.90
N LEU A 318 -3.83 0.18 2.46
CA LEU A 318 -3.71 1.42 1.69
C LEU A 318 -2.65 1.26 0.61
N PHE A 319 -3.09 0.95 -0.59
CA PHE A 319 -2.23 0.81 -1.76
C PHE A 319 -1.83 2.18 -2.30
N THR A 320 -0.56 2.33 -2.66
CA THR A 320 0.01 3.56 -3.20
C THR A 320 0.66 3.31 -4.55
N GLN A 321 0.49 4.24 -5.46
CA GLN A 321 1.09 4.18 -6.79
C GLN A 321 1.33 5.55 -7.40
N ALA A 322 2.30 5.64 -8.32
CA ALA A 322 2.62 6.85 -9.04
C ALA A 322 1.77 6.98 -10.30
N MET A 323 1.19 8.15 -10.49
CA MET A 323 0.53 8.60 -11.72
C MET A 323 1.41 9.66 -12.39
N VAL A 324 1.67 9.52 -13.68
CA VAL A 324 2.29 10.56 -14.51
C VAL A 324 1.20 11.18 -15.36
N PHE A 325 0.94 12.48 -15.22
CA PHE A 325 -0.15 13.13 -15.92
C PHE A 325 0.23 13.54 -17.35
N GLY A 326 -0.66 13.30 -18.31
CA GLY A 326 -0.44 13.55 -19.74
C GLY A 326 -0.27 15.02 -20.13
N TYR A 327 -0.55 15.96 -19.21
CA TYR A 327 -0.25 17.39 -19.43
C TYR A 327 1.23 17.73 -19.18
N THR A 328 2.03 16.80 -18.63
CA THR A 328 3.46 17.03 -18.45
C THR A 328 4.16 17.30 -19.77
N LYS A 329 5.12 18.20 -19.76
CA LYS A 329 6.01 18.45 -20.90
C LYS A 329 7.20 17.49 -20.93
N TYR A 330 7.38 16.72 -19.87
CA TYR A 330 8.59 15.95 -19.60
C TYR A 330 8.28 14.47 -19.25
N PRO A 331 7.56 13.73 -20.11
CA PRO A 331 7.17 12.36 -19.83
C PRO A 331 8.37 11.40 -19.68
N ASN A 332 9.45 11.60 -20.45
CA ASN A 332 10.64 10.76 -20.30
C ASN A 332 11.41 11.07 -19.01
N ALA A 333 11.52 12.35 -18.64
CA ALA A 333 12.13 12.72 -17.35
C ALA A 333 11.31 12.13 -16.18
N ALA A 334 9.97 12.15 -16.25
CA ALA A 334 9.11 11.54 -15.24
C ALA A 334 9.29 10.02 -15.16
N LYS A 335 9.34 9.32 -16.30
CA LYS A 335 9.63 7.87 -16.35
C LYS A 335 11.02 7.55 -15.80
N GLU A 336 12.04 8.34 -16.15
CA GLU A 336 13.40 8.11 -15.66
C GLU A 336 13.49 8.34 -14.14
N TYR A 337 12.79 9.36 -13.61
CA TYR A 337 12.71 9.57 -12.18
C TYR A 337 12.07 8.36 -11.45
N LEU A 338 10.95 7.87 -11.95
CA LEU A 338 10.30 6.70 -11.38
C LEU A 338 11.16 5.44 -11.52
N ARG A 339 11.79 5.23 -12.69
CA ARG A 339 12.75 4.13 -12.87
C ARG A 339 13.84 4.19 -11.80
N PHE A 340 14.48 5.36 -11.63
CA PHE A 340 15.54 5.55 -10.65
C PHE A 340 15.08 5.23 -9.23
N MET A 341 13.91 5.74 -8.82
CA MET A 341 13.37 5.55 -7.47
C MET A 341 12.96 4.11 -7.16
N TRP A 342 12.56 3.33 -8.18
CA TRP A 342 12.16 1.91 -8.03
C TRP A 342 13.31 0.93 -8.22
N GLU A 343 14.52 1.38 -8.60
CA GLU A 343 15.70 0.53 -8.63
C GLU A 343 16.10 0.09 -7.22
N LYS A 344 16.68 -1.12 -7.12
CA LYS A 344 17.02 -1.76 -5.83
C LYS A 344 17.90 -0.87 -4.93
N GLU A 345 18.84 -0.16 -5.54
CA GLU A 345 19.80 0.70 -4.88
C GLU A 345 19.15 1.90 -4.16
N GLN A 346 17.96 2.33 -4.60
CA GLN A 346 17.17 3.40 -4.01
C GLN A 346 16.01 2.86 -3.18
N TYR A 347 15.29 1.85 -3.70
CA TYR A 347 14.08 1.35 -3.10
C TYR A 347 14.33 0.59 -1.78
N GLU A 348 15.31 -0.34 -1.74
CA GLU A 348 15.57 -1.12 -0.52
C GLU A 348 16.06 -0.25 0.66
N PRO A 349 17.04 0.68 0.49
CA PRO A 349 17.42 1.58 1.58
C PRO A 349 16.28 2.48 2.04
N TRP A 350 15.44 2.98 1.10
CA TRP A 350 14.26 3.76 1.44
C TRP A 350 13.26 2.95 2.27
N GLN A 351 12.93 1.74 1.84
CA GLN A 351 12.02 0.85 2.56
C GLN A 351 12.56 0.50 3.96
N PHE A 352 13.88 0.29 4.08
CA PHE A 352 14.53 0.03 5.37
C PHE A 352 14.44 1.25 6.31
N ALA A 353 14.78 2.45 5.83
CA ALA A 353 14.70 3.68 6.61
C ALA A 353 13.27 4.03 7.01
N ALA A 354 12.31 3.68 6.16
CA ALA A 354 10.87 3.77 6.44
C ALA A 354 10.36 2.63 7.35
N THR A 355 11.25 1.74 7.84
CA THR A 355 10.87 0.64 8.76
C THR A 355 9.82 -0.31 8.14
N GLY A 356 9.83 -0.46 6.81
CA GLY A 356 8.85 -1.27 6.09
C GLY A 356 7.42 -0.68 6.10
N TYR A 357 7.29 0.63 6.30
CA TYR A 357 6.00 1.34 6.34
C TYR A 357 5.18 1.11 5.07
N ILE A 358 5.84 1.08 3.92
CA ILE A 358 5.26 0.63 2.66
C ILE A 358 5.81 -0.76 2.35
N SER A 359 4.95 -1.77 2.32
CA SER A 359 5.32 -3.11 1.87
C SER A 359 5.45 -3.13 0.34
N HIS A 360 6.31 -4.01 -0.15
CA HIS A 360 6.77 -3.99 -1.55
C HIS A 360 5.75 -4.58 -2.54
N PRO A 361 5.72 -4.06 -3.78
CA PRO A 361 4.84 -4.58 -4.82
C PRO A 361 5.53 -5.61 -5.75
N LEU A 362 6.88 -5.70 -5.69
CA LEU A 362 7.73 -6.57 -6.51
C LEU A 362 8.32 -7.70 -5.68
N ALA A 363 8.31 -8.93 -6.20
CA ALA A 363 8.67 -10.13 -5.45
C ALA A 363 10.11 -10.12 -4.90
N ALA A 364 11.08 -9.55 -5.62
CA ALA A 364 12.48 -9.50 -5.17
C ALA A 364 12.72 -8.70 -3.89
N TYR A 365 11.82 -7.79 -3.53
CA TYR A 365 11.97 -6.96 -2.31
C TYR A 365 11.43 -7.66 -1.04
N ALA A 366 10.89 -8.88 -1.17
CA ALA A 366 10.54 -9.71 -0.01
C ALA A 366 11.77 -10.10 0.84
N ASP A 367 12.97 -10.04 0.26
CA ASP A 367 14.24 -10.35 0.93
C ASP A 367 14.93 -9.11 1.53
N ASN A 368 14.28 -7.93 1.50
CA ASN A 368 14.82 -6.74 2.13
C ASN A 368 15.06 -6.98 3.63
N LYS A 369 16.21 -6.55 4.10
CA LYS A 369 16.67 -6.71 5.49
C LYS A 369 15.73 -6.11 6.53
N VAL A 370 14.90 -5.14 6.16
CA VAL A 370 13.89 -4.55 7.05
C VAL A 370 13.01 -5.61 7.69
N TRP A 371 12.69 -6.67 6.97
CA TRP A 371 11.83 -7.75 7.45
C TRP A 371 12.49 -8.68 8.47
N THR A 372 13.82 -8.71 8.51
CA THR A 372 14.60 -9.56 9.41
C THR A 372 15.33 -8.79 10.51
N GLU A 373 15.82 -7.59 10.20
CA GLU A 373 16.58 -6.76 11.17
C GLU A 373 15.65 -5.92 12.06
N ILE A 374 14.38 -5.69 11.64
CA ILE A 374 13.35 -5.00 12.43
C ILE A 374 12.16 -5.96 12.64
N PRO A 375 12.18 -6.79 13.69
CA PRO A 375 11.15 -7.84 13.87
C PRO A 375 9.71 -7.32 13.91
N LYS A 376 9.49 -6.09 14.39
CA LYS A 376 8.16 -5.44 14.42
C LYS A 376 7.61 -5.13 13.02
N SER A 377 8.46 -5.11 11.98
CA SER A 377 8.05 -4.90 10.58
C SER A 377 7.58 -6.19 9.89
N MET A 378 7.98 -7.37 10.39
CA MET A 378 7.70 -8.65 9.75
C MET A 378 6.20 -8.90 9.46
N PRO A 379 5.25 -8.56 10.34
CA PRO A 379 3.81 -8.73 10.06
C PRO A 379 3.31 -7.98 8.83
N TYR A 380 4.04 -6.97 8.35
CA TYR A 380 3.66 -6.11 7.23
C TYR A 380 4.24 -6.55 5.88
N ARG A 381 5.22 -7.47 5.87
CA ARG A 381 5.98 -7.87 4.67
C ARG A 381 5.10 -8.25 3.49
N ASP A 382 4.13 -9.11 3.73
CA ASP A 382 3.33 -9.75 2.66
C ASP A 382 1.98 -9.04 2.42
N CYS A 383 1.81 -7.79 2.88
CA CYS A 383 0.55 -7.06 2.73
C CYS A 383 0.11 -6.94 1.27
N VAL A 384 0.97 -6.49 0.35
CA VAL A 384 0.61 -6.39 -1.08
C VAL A 384 0.36 -7.75 -1.71
N LYS A 385 1.12 -8.77 -1.29
CA LYS A 385 0.98 -10.12 -1.81
C LYS A 385 -0.38 -10.74 -1.47
N ASN A 386 -0.91 -10.45 -0.29
CA ASN A 386 -2.07 -11.13 0.28
C ASN A 386 -3.37 -10.31 0.20
N MET A 387 -3.29 -9.01 -0.12
CA MET A 387 -4.46 -8.15 -0.13
C MET A 387 -5.42 -8.45 -1.28
N LEU A 388 -6.70 -8.17 -1.02
CA LEU A 388 -7.73 -8.02 -2.02
C LEU A 388 -7.75 -6.57 -2.55
N TRP A 389 -8.63 -6.26 -3.46
CA TRP A 389 -8.77 -4.93 -4.07
C TRP A 389 -10.15 -4.34 -3.78
N ASN A 390 -10.26 -3.02 -3.73
CA ASN A 390 -11.49 -2.33 -3.30
C ASN A 390 -12.73 -2.60 -4.16
N GLY A 391 -12.59 -3.03 -5.40
CA GLY A 391 -13.70 -3.51 -6.26
C GLY A 391 -14.02 -5.00 -6.10
N TYR A 392 -13.47 -5.67 -5.10
CA TYR A 392 -13.68 -7.12 -4.90
C TYR A 392 -15.18 -7.44 -4.66
N SER A 393 -15.76 -8.42 -5.42
CA SER A 393 -15.16 -9.40 -6.33
C SER A 393 -15.20 -9.03 -7.83
N GLY A 394 -15.61 -7.86 -8.20
CA GLY A 394 -15.61 -7.36 -9.57
C GLY A 394 -14.27 -6.73 -9.97
N ASP A 395 -14.30 -5.96 -11.04
CA ASP A 395 -13.13 -5.34 -11.61
C ASP A 395 -12.79 -3.98 -10.97
N LEU A 396 -11.52 -3.60 -11.03
CA LEU A 396 -11.11 -2.22 -10.80
C LEU A 396 -11.42 -1.37 -12.03
N GLY A 397 -11.91 -0.16 -11.78
CA GLY A 397 -12.25 0.77 -12.84
C GLY A 397 -12.74 2.12 -12.28
N PRO A 398 -13.28 3.01 -13.15
CA PRO A 398 -13.82 4.30 -12.70
C PRO A 398 -14.92 4.16 -11.62
N ALA A 399 -15.73 3.11 -11.69
CA ALA A 399 -16.81 2.87 -10.72
C ALA A 399 -16.27 2.49 -9.35
N SER A 400 -15.32 1.53 -9.27
CA SER A 400 -14.68 1.13 -8.00
C SER A 400 -13.93 2.32 -7.39
N ALA A 401 -13.20 3.08 -8.22
CA ALA A 401 -12.47 4.27 -7.78
C ALA A 401 -13.41 5.36 -7.23
N ALA A 402 -14.55 5.60 -7.89
CA ALA A 402 -15.55 6.56 -7.42
C ALA A 402 -16.17 6.14 -6.09
N THR A 403 -16.55 4.86 -5.93
CA THR A 403 -17.15 4.35 -4.67
C THR A 403 -16.18 4.41 -3.50
N MET A 404 -14.88 4.20 -3.75
CA MET A 404 -13.82 4.35 -2.75
C MET A 404 -13.62 5.83 -2.39
N ALA A 405 -13.57 6.71 -3.39
CA ALA A 405 -13.41 8.16 -3.19
C ALA A 405 -14.59 8.79 -2.42
N ASP A 406 -15.80 8.27 -2.64
CA ASP A 406 -17.03 8.70 -1.99
C ASP A 406 -17.26 8.04 -0.60
N TYR A 407 -16.33 7.24 -0.12
CA TYR A 407 -16.37 6.56 1.18
C TYR A 407 -17.66 5.76 1.43
N ILE A 408 -18.25 5.12 0.39
CA ILE A 408 -19.55 4.45 0.48
C ILE A 408 -19.57 3.38 1.57
N VAL A 409 -18.54 2.54 1.66
CA VAL A 409 -18.43 1.49 2.69
C VAL A 409 -18.22 2.10 4.07
N VAL A 410 -17.38 3.11 4.20
CA VAL A 410 -17.10 3.77 5.49
C VAL A 410 -18.38 4.42 6.05
N ASP A 411 -19.11 5.19 5.23
CA ASP A 411 -20.38 5.82 5.62
C ASP A 411 -21.43 4.79 6.04
N MET A 412 -21.50 3.67 5.32
CA MET A 412 -22.42 2.58 5.62
C MET A 412 -22.18 2.03 7.03
N PHE A 413 -20.94 1.74 7.37
CA PHE A 413 -20.58 1.26 8.71
C PHE A 413 -20.75 2.34 9.79
N ALA A 414 -20.35 3.57 9.52
CA ALA A 414 -20.50 4.68 10.47
C ALA A 414 -21.97 4.96 10.82
N GLN A 415 -22.89 4.92 9.84
CA GLN A 415 -24.32 5.11 10.05
C GLN A 415 -24.95 3.95 10.85
N ALA A 416 -24.51 2.71 10.61
CA ALA A 416 -25.00 1.57 11.39
C ALA A 416 -24.44 1.59 12.83
N ALA A 417 -23.15 1.87 12.99
CA ALA A 417 -22.48 1.93 14.29
C ALA A 417 -23.06 3.05 15.19
N SER A 418 -23.29 4.25 14.63
CA SER A 418 -23.89 5.36 15.37
C SER A 418 -25.38 5.19 15.68
N GLY A 419 -26.06 4.24 15.01
CA GLY A 419 -27.51 4.08 15.10
C GLY A 419 -28.30 5.10 14.27
N GLU A 420 -27.65 5.89 13.40
CA GLU A 420 -28.33 6.76 12.44
C GLU A 420 -29.27 5.98 11.52
N ARG A 421 -28.82 4.78 11.12
CA ARG A 421 -29.61 3.83 10.35
C ARG A 421 -29.57 2.45 10.99
N SER A 422 -30.60 1.65 10.76
CA SER A 422 -30.49 0.22 11.05
C SER A 422 -29.44 -0.42 10.13
N PRO A 423 -28.78 -1.52 10.52
CA PRO A 423 -27.85 -2.24 9.64
C PRO A 423 -28.43 -2.52 8.25
N LYS A 424 -29.68 -3.01 8.19
CA LYS A 424 -30.38 -3.25 6.94
C LYS A 424 -30.60 -1.99 6.09
N ASP A 425 -31.03 -0.90 6.72
CA ASP A 425 -31.26 0.36 5.99
C ASP A 425 -29.95 1.01 5.52
N ALA A 426 -28.86 0.85 6.30
CA ALA A 426 -27.52 1.31 5.93
C ALA A 426 -27.00 0.55 4.69
N ALA A 427 -27.11 -0.78 4.66
CA ALA A 427 -26.74 -1.60 3.51
C ALA A 427 -27.52 -1.19 2.25
N ALA A 428 -28.86 -1.13 2.35
CA ALA A 428 -29.73 -0.75 1.23
C ALA A 428 -29.46 0.69 0.74
N TYR A 429 -29.13 1.62 1.64
CA TYR A 429 -28.77 3.00 1.27
C TYR A 429 -27.42 3.06 0.53
N ALA A 430 -26.41 2.34 1.04
CA ALA A 430 -25.10 2.26 0.43
C ALA A 430 -25.15 1.62 -0.96
N ALA A 431 -25.93 0.54 -1.13
CA ALA A 431 -26.14 -0.10 -2.42
C ALA A 431 -26.70 0.88 -3.47
N ARG A 432 -27.73 1.66 -3.13
CA ARG A 432 -28.27 2.70 -4.03
C ARG A 432 -27.26 3.81 -4.37
N ARG A 433 -26.33 4.11 -3.46
CA ARG A 433 -25.23 5.06 -3.77
C ARG A 433 -24.27 4.43 -4.76
N ALA A 434 -23.83 3.19 -4.51
CA ALA A 434 -22.92 2.45 -5.37
C ALA A 434 -23.45 2.27 -6.79
N GLU A 435 -24.74 1.94 -6.96
CA GLU A 435 -25.39 1.80 -8.26
C GLU A 435 -25.23 3.04 -9.18
N ARG A 436 -25.07 4.25 -8.62
CA ARG A 436 -24.87 5.46 -9.42
C ARG A 436 -23.53 5.47 -10.13
N SER A 437 -22.53 4.82 -9.55
CA SER A 437 -21.18 4.73 -10.12
C SER A 437 -21.02 3.55 -11.06
N TYR A 438 -21.80 2.47 -10.87
CA TYR A 438 -21.77 1.23 -11.66
C TYR A 438 -22.78 1.19 -12.81
N ARG A 439 -23.51 2.29 -13.09
CA ARG A 439 -24.47 2.42 -14.20
C ARG A 439 -23.82 2.78 -15.52
#